data_ecee720e4be03a40eb696540017d4a13
#
_entry.id   ecee720e4be03a40eb696540017d4a13
#
_cell.length_a   1.000
_cell.length_b   1.000
_cell.length_c   1.000
_cell.angle_alpha   90.00
_cell.angle_beta   90.00
_cell.angle_gamma   90.00
#
_symmetry.space_group_name_H-M   'P 1'
#
loop_
_entity.id
_entity.type
_entity.pdbx_description
1 polymer ?
#
loop_
_entity_poly.entity_id
_entity_poly.type
_entity_poly.pdbx_seq_one_letter_code
_entity_poly.pdbx_strand_id
1 'polypeptide(L)'
;MTDPVSLNAPVMLCGQELVEPQLVVLNSGQAVVFSRSHAGQSGANEDALGVFEDADEKICLAVADGVGGLPRGLEAATLVISLLAEASLSKETFLKSRIQSANQTLLAQLPNSATTVSVTEIADSTLINCHAGDSTTLVVGQRGRIKLKTQAHSPVGIKEANGLDEKEALFHPQRHLLNNMMGDPALWLEKQDTLELASRDTVLLGTDGLWDNLFLSEIVELIRVGELFASAQKLAETVIQRMNHPVTGLPSKPDDVTFILYRPSVNNEADTTTED
;
A
#
# COMPACT_ATOMS: atom_id res chain seq x y z
N MET A 1 -19.66 -20.68 -1.66
CA MET A 1 -18.52 -19.78 -1.41
C MET A 1 -17.70 -20.45 -0.33
N THR A 2 -16.43 -20.75 -0.59
CA THR A 2 -15.51 -21.20 0.45
C THR A 2 -15.19 -19.99 1.32
N ASP A 3 -15.17 -20.17 2.64
CA ASP A 3 -14.73 -19.09 3.54
C ASP A 3 -13.33 -18.64 3.16
N PRO A 4 -13.04 -17.33 3.22
CA PRO A 4 -11.70 -16.83 2.92
C PRO A 4 -10.67 -17.48 3.84
N VAL A 5 -9.50 -17.81 3.28
CA VAL A 5 -8.38 -18.30 4.09
C VAL A 5 -7.93 -17.15 4.98
N SER A 6 -8.05 -17.35 6.30
CA SER A 6 -7.56 -16.37 7.28
C SER A 6 -6.12 -16.66 7.66
N LEU A 7 -5.28 -15.63 7.61
CA LEU A 7 -3.90 -15.63 8.07
C LEU A 7 -3.81 -14.84 9.38
N ASN A 8 -2.80 -15.14 10.19
CA ASN A 8 -2.46 -14.32 11.35
C ASN A 8 -1.18 -13.53 11.03
N ALA A 9 -1.07 -12.31 11.54
CA ALA A 9 0.17 -11.55 11.45
C ALA A 9 1.30 -12.24 12.25
N PRO A 10 2.59 -12.13 11.82
CA PRO A 10 3.07 -11.35 10.68
C PRO A 10 2.84 -12.05 9.33
N VAL A 11 2.54 -11.26 8.31
CA VAL A 11 2.40 -11.71 6.92
C VAL A 11 3.37 -10.94 6.04
N MET A 12 4.10 -11.66 5.19
CA MET A 12 4.94 -11.08 4.13
C MET A 12 4.65 -11.80 2.83
N LEU A 13 4.40 -11.04 1.77
CA LEU A 13 4.31 -11.52 0.40
C LEU A 13 5.36 -10.77 -0.43
N CYS A 14 6.34 -11.50 -0.97
CA CYS A 14 7.46 -10.93 -1.73
C CYS A 14 7.55 -11.67 -3.07
N GLY A 15 7.08 -11.04 -4.14
CA GLY A 15 7.02 -11.65 -5.46
C GLY A 15 6.03 -12.82 -5.57
N GLN A 16 5.04 -12.88 -4.69
CA GLN A 16 4.07 -13.97 -4.66
C GLN A 16 2.86 -13.66 -5.55
N GLU A 17 2.24 -14.76 -6.03
CA GLU A 17 1.09 -14.71 -6.91
C GLU A 17 -0.16 -15.19 -6.16
N LEU A 18 -1.07 -14.31 -5.85
CA LEU A 18 -2.36 -14.67 -5.27
C LEU A 18 -3.42 -14.76 -6.35
N VAL A 19 -4.20 -15.84 -6.32
CA VAL A 19 -5.39 -15.99 -7.19
C VAL A 19 -6.54 -15.13 -6.67
N GLU A 20 -6.69 -15.07 -5.35
CA GLU A 20 -7.72 -14.32 -4.63
C GLU A 20 -7.07 -13.56 -3.45
N PRO A 21 -7.62 -12.42 -3.03
CA PRO A 21 -7.16 -11.73 -1.82
C PRO A 21 -7.18 -12.64 -0.59
N GLN A 22 -6.34 -12.35 0.39
CA GLN A 22 -6.26 -13.10 1.65
C GLN A 22 -6.58 -12.20 2.83
N LEU A 23 -7.42 -12.71 3.75
CA LEU A 23 -7.77 -12.01 4.98
C LEU A 23 -6.66 -12.21 6.02
N VAL A 24 -6.21 -11.12 6.65
CA VAL A 24 -5.27 -11.12 7.76
C VAL A 24 -6.01 -10.64 9.00
N VAL A 25 -6.05 -11.50 10.02
CA VAL A 25 -6.68 -11.20 11.31
C VAL A 25 -5.66 -10.51 12.21
N LEU A 26 -6.05 -9.36 12.75
CA LEU A 26 -5.28 -8.54 13.67
C LEU A 26 -6.10 -8.32 14.95
N ASN A 27 -5.44 -8.04 16.08
CA ASN A 27 -6.15 -7.78 17.33
C ASN A 27 -7.02 -6.52 17.23
N SER A 28 -6.49 -5.45 16.62
CA SER A 28 -7.17 -4.14 16.53
C SER A 28 -7.92 -3.91 15.21
N GLY A 29 -8.02 -4.94 14.32
CA GLY A 29 -8.70 -4.79 13.04
C GLY A 29 -8.58 -5.98 12.11
N GLN A 30 -8.86 -5.72 10.85
CA GLN A 30 -8.71 -6.70 9.78
C GLN A 30 -7.95 -6.05 8.62
N ALA A 31 -7.03 -6.80 8.03
CA ALA A 31 -6.43 -6.44 6.77
C ALA A 31 -6.77 -7.48 5.69
N VAL A 32 -6.79 -7.06 4.44
CA VAL A 32 -6.89 -7.95 3.28
C VAL A 32 -5.75 -7.62 2.35
N VAL A 33 -4.97 -8.62 1.97
CA VAL A 33 -3.79 -8.47 1.11
C VAL A 33 -4.01 -9.11 -0.25
N PHE A 34 -3.41 -8.51 -1.26
CA PHE A 34 -3.39 -9.04 -2.62
C PHE A 34 -2.07 -8.66 -3.29
N SER A 35 -1.49 -9.61 -4.04
CA SER A 35 -0.31 -9.38 -4.86
C SER A 35 -0.34 -10.31 -6.06
N ARG A 36 -0.16 -9.78 -7.26
CA ARG A 36 -0.20 -10.54 -8.51
C ARG A 36 0.48 -9.81 -9.65
N SER A 37 1.26 -10.54 -10.46
CA SER A 37 1.80 -9.99 -11.69
C SER A 37 0.74 -9.90 -12.81
N HIS A 38 1.02 -9.05 -13.79
CA HIS A 38 0.21 -8.94 -15.00
C HIS A 38 0.29 -10.23 -15.84
N ALA A 39 -0.86 -10.69 -16.33
CA ALA A 39 -0.94 -11.85 -17.22
C ALA A 39 -0.19 -11.57 -18.53
N GLY A 40 0.87 -12.32 -18.81
CA GLY A 40 1.73 -12.16 -19.99
C GLY A 40 3.08 -11.52 -19.69
N GLN A 41 3.35 -11.15 -18.45
CA GLN A 41 4.68 -10.73 -18.00
C GLN A 41 5.65 -11.90 -18.07
N SER A 42 6.86 -11.66 -18.57
CA SER A 42 7.91 -12.68 -18.67
C SER A 42 8.83 -12.73 -17.43
N GLY A 43 8.61 -11.83 -16.46
CA GLY A 43 9.38 -11.67 -15.24
C GLY A 43 8.62 -12.16 -14.00
N ALA A 44 9.31 -12.21 -12.87
CA ALA A 44 8.69 -12.39 -11.56
C ALA A 44 7.97 -11.10 -11.16
N ASN A 45 6.95 -11.22 -10.31
CA ASN A 45 6.36 -10.10 -9.60
C ASN A 45 7.45 -9.39 -8.75
N GLU A 46 7.71 -8.12 -8.99
CA GLU A 46 8.75 -7.36 -8.29
C GLU A 46 8.22 -6.61 -7.06
N ASP A 47 6.92 -6.75 -6.77
CA ASP A 47 6.27 -6.17 -5.60
C ASP A 47 6.48 -6.99 -4.33
N ALA A 48 6.47 -6.30 -3.20
CA ALA A 48 6.43 -6.89 -1.87
C ALA A 48 5.46 -6.13 -0.95
N LEU A 49 4.83 -6.85 -0.03
CA LEU A 49 4.03 -6.29 1.03
C LEU A 49 4.32 -6.93 2.38
N GLY A 50 3.98 -6.21 3.44
CA GLY A 50 4.06 -6.71 4.81
C GLY A 50 2.91 -6.20 5.69
N VAL A 51 2.37 -7.10 6.53
CA VAL A 51 1.41 -6.79 7.59
C VAL A 51 1.97 -7.33 8.90
N PHE A 52 2.29 -6.44 9.81
CA PHE A 52 2.92 -6.77 11.09
C PHE A 52 2.10 -6.19 12.23
N GLU A 53 2.04 -6.90 13.33
CA GLU A 53 1.43 -6.44 14.58
C GLU A 53 2.36 -6.81 15.73
N ASP A 54 2.67 -5.86 16.59
CA ASP A 54 3.50 -6.11 17.76
C ASP A 54 2.68 -6.48 19.00
N ALA A 55 3.36 -6.75 20.11
CA ALA A 55 2.72 -7.16 21.36
C ALA A 55 1.87 -6.02 22.00
N ASP A 56 2.07 -4.78 21.59
CA ASP A 56 1.31 -3.63 22.05
C ASP A 56 0.18 -3.27 21.04
N GLU A 57 -0.18 -4.21 20.16
CA GLU A 57 -1.22 -4.09 19.12
C GLU A 57 -0.96 -2.97 18.10
N LYS A 58 0.28 -2.48 18.01
CA LYS A 58 0.67 -1.55 16.97
C LYS A 58 0.79 -2.29 15.64
N ILE A 59 0.07 -1.80 14.66
CA ILE A 59 0.07 -2.35 13.30
C ILE A 59 1.08 -1.59 12.44
N CYS A 60 1.81 -2.32 11.61
CA CYS A 60 2.63 -1.77 10.54
C CYS A 60 2.21 -2.44 9.21
N LEU A 61 1.72 -1.62 8.29
CA LEU A 61 1.37 -2.00 6.92
C LEU A 61 2.41 -1.41 5.98
N ALA A 62 2.97 -2.22 5.09
CA ALA A 62 4.00 -1.76 4.17
C ALA A 62 3.81 -2.37 2.78
N VAL A 63 4.03 -1.56 1.73
CA VAL A 63 4.14 -2.00 0.34
C VAL A 63 5.43 -1.43 -0.25
N ALA A 64 6.05 -2.18 -1.15
CA ALA A 64 7.24 -1.83 -1.87
C ALA A 64 7.17 -2.39 -3.30
N ASP A 65 7.50 -1.57 -4.28
CA ASP A 65 7.51 -1.89 -5.71
C ASP A 65 8.94 -1.82 -6.22
N GLY A 66 9.44 -2.93 -6.74
CA GLY A 66 10.80 -3.01 -7.28
C GLY A 66 10.93 -2.20 -8.56
N VAL A 67 11.83 -1.21 -8.60
CA VAL A 67 11.94 -0.30 -9.74
C VAL A 67 12.36 -1.03 -11.01
N GLY A 68 11.44 -1.15 -11.95
CA GLY A 68 11.65 -1.76 -13.25
C GLY A 68 12.80 -1.08 -14.04
N GLY A 69 13.54 -1.88 -14.82
CA GLY A 69 14.70 -1.40 -15.57
C GLY A 69 16.00 -1.31 -14.75
N LEU A 70 15.94 -1.43 -13.44
CA LEU A 70 17.10 -1.66 -12.58
C LEU A 70 17.23 -3.15 -12.23
N PRO A 71 18.46 -3.63 -11.91
CA PRO A 71 18.63 -5.03 -11.53
C PRO A 71 18.05 -5.29 -10.14
N ARG A 72 17.50 -6.50 -9.95
CA ARG A 72 17.10 -7.01 -8.64
C ARG A 72 16.00 -6.20 -7.93
N GLY A 73 14.97 -5.75 -8.68
CA GLY A 73 13.82 -5.01 -8.10
C GLY A 73 13.13 -5.80 -6.99
N LEU A 74 12.76 -7.06 -7.25
CA LEU A 74 12.18 -7.95 -6.24
C LEU A 74 13.06 -8.13 -5.00
N GLU A 75 14.38 -8.30 -5.19
CA GLU A 75 15.31 -8.46 -4.06
C GLU A 75 15.37 -7.17 -3.21
N ALA A 76 15.30 -5.99 -3.85
CA ALA A 76 15.27 -4.71 -3.17
C ALA A 76 13.97 -4.52 -2.36
N ALA A 77 12.81 -4.79 -2.98
CA ALA A 77 11.51 -4.72 -2.31
C ALA A 77 11.44 -5.72 -1.14
N THR A 78 11.88 -6.98 -1.36
CA THR A 78 11.93 -8.02 -0.32
C THR A 78 12.82 -7.62 0.85
N LEU A 79 14.02 -7.10 0.58
CA LEU A 79 14.95 -6.66 1.63
C LEU A 79 14.34 -5.55 2.48
N VAL A 80 13.74 -4.54 1.86
CA VAL A 80 13.10 -3.42 2.57
C VAL A 80 11.97 -3.91 3.45
N ILE A 81 11.04 -4.74 2.94
CA ILE A 81 9.93 -5.29 3.73
C ILE A 81 10.44 -6.15 4.89
N SER A 82 11.48 -6.99 4.67
CA SER A 82 12.07 -7.82 5.72
C SER A 82 12.69 -6.99 6.85
N LEU A 83 13.43 -5.92 6.51
CA LEU A 83 14.02 -5.03 7.50
C LEU A 83 12.97 -4.24 8.29
N LEU A 84 11.85 -3.89 7.65
CA LEU A 84 10.71 -3.26 8.33
C LEU A 84 10.01 -4.24 9.28
N ALA A 85 9.89 -5.52 8.92
CA ALA A 85 9.37 -6.57 9.78
C ALA A 85 10.21 -6.72 11.07
N GLU A 86 11.52 -6.86 10.91
CA GLU A 86 12.44 -6.98 12.05
C GLU A 86 12.38 -5.74 12.97
N ALA A 87 12.29 -4.55 12.38
CA ALA A 87 12.26 -3.29 13.11
C ALA A 87 10.90 -2.99 13.77
N SER A 88 9.78 -3.51 13.23
CA SER A 88 8.45 -3.31 13.83
C SER A 88 8.27 -4.06 15.15
N LEU A 89 9.08 -5.10 15.36
CA LEU A 89 9.15 -5.83 16.63
C LEU A 89 10.01 -5.10 17.69
N SER A 90 10.70 -4.01 17.32
CA SER A 90 11.56 -3.23 18.21
C SER A 90 10.85 -1.95 18.68
N LYS A 91 10.71 -1.78 20.00
CA LYS A 91 9.93 -0.70 20.64
C LYS A 91 10.53 0.72 20.54
N GLU A 92 11.77 0.89 20.06
CA GLU A 92 12.53 2.13 20.33
C GLU A 92 12.76 3.06 19.14
N THR A 93 12.30 2.75 17.92
CA THR A 93 12.72 3.51 16.75
C THR A 93 11.56 4.17 16.01
N PHE A 94 11.67 5.48 15.74
CA PHE A 94 10.71 6.21 14.90
C PHE A 94 10.65 5.62 13.49
N LEU A 95 9.46 5.56 12.89
CA LEU A 95 9.21 5.03 11.54
C LEU A 95 10.20 5.55 10.49
N LYS A 96 10.41 6.87 10.46
CA LYS A 96 11.36 7.50 9.52
C LYS A 96 12.78 6.95 9.67
N SER A 97 13.27 6.76 10.91
CA SER A 97 14.62 6.25 11.16
C SER A 97 14.76 4.78 10.73
N ARG A 98 13.71 3.98 10.88
CA ARG A 98 13.71 2.57 10.42
C ARG A 98 13.81 2.50 8.89
N ILE A 99 13.05 3.32 8.17
CA ILE A 99 13.10 3.37 6.70
C ILE A 99 14.49 3.89 6.25
N GLN A 100 15.05 4.90 6.91
CA GLN A 100 16.41 5.39 6.59
C GLN A 100 17.48 4.32 6.82
N SER A 101 17.37 3.53 7.90
CA SER A 101 18.28 2.42 8.18
C SER A 101 18.14 1.31 7.13
N ALA A 102 16.91 0.99 6.72
CA ALA A 102 16.65 0.04 5.63
C ALA A 102 17.27 0.52 4.32
N ASN A 103 17.20 1.82 4.00
CA ASN A 103 17.87 2.38 2.82
C ASN A 103 19.39 2.25 2.86
N GLN A 104 20.00 2.49 4.01
CA GLN A 104 21.45 2.31 4.16
C GLN A 104 21.86 0.85 3.95
N THR A 105 21.07 -0.08 4.46
CA THR A 105 21.29 -1.52 4.27
C THR A 105 21.12 -1.91 2.79
N LEU A 106 20.09 -1.40 2.13
CA LEU A 106 19.84 -1.63 0.71
C LEU A 106 21.01 -1.14 -0.15
N LEU A 107 21.49 0.09 0.08
CA LEU A 107 22.65 0.66 -0.63
C LEU A 107 23.92 -0.17 -0.44
N ALA A 108 24.13 -0.73 0.75
CA ALA A 108 25.31 -1.53 1.07
C ALA A 108 25.25 -2.96 0.47
N GLN A 109 24.08 -3.62 0.54
CA GLN A 109 23.93 -5.03 0.17
C GLN A 109 23.51 -5.24 -1.29
N LEU A 110 22.72 -4.33 -1.84
CA LEU A 110 22.16 -4.40 -3.19
C LEU A 110 22.44 -3.11 -3.98
N PRO A 111 23.70 -2.76 -4.24
CA PRO A 111 24.03 -1.54 -4.97
C PRO A 111 23.42 -1.56 -6.39
N ASN A 112 22.98 -0.38 -6.84
CA ASN A 112 22.28 -0.16 -8.13
C ASN A 112 20.91 -0.85 -8.25
N SER A 113 20.31 -1.30 -7.17
CA SER A 113 18.91 -1.71 -7.12
C SER A 113 18.09 -0.65 -6.41
N ALA A 114 16.79 -0.60 -6.70
CA ALA A 114 15.89 0.35 -6.06
C ALA A 114 14.48 -0.22 -5.91
N THR A 115 13.73 0.36 -4.98
CA THR A 115 12.32 0.06 -4.76
C THR A 115 11.61 1.30 -4.23
N THR A 116 10.31 1.39 -4.45
CA THR A 116 9.45 2.33 -3.72
C THR A 116 9.24 1.85 -2.29
N VAL A 117 8.65 2.65 -1.44
CA VAL A 117 8.12 2.22 -0.14
C VAL A 117 6.99 3.11 0.31
N SER A 118 5.89 2.52 0.78
CA SER A 118 4.87 3.23 1.56
C SER A 118 4.58 2.43 2.83
N VAL A 119 4.77 3.06 3.99
CA VAL A 119 4.62 2.42 5.30
C VAL A 119 3.63 3.22 6.13
N THR A 120 2.67 2.51 6.68
CA THR A 120 1.66 3.06 7.58
C THR A 120 1.71 2.34 8.91
N GLU A 121 1.91 3.09 10.00
CA GLU A 121 1.78 2.60 11.37
C GLU A 121 0.47 3.07 11.98
N ILE A 122 -0.21 2.18 12.69
CA ILE A 122 -1.45 2.45 13.38
C ILE A 122 -1.32 1.99 14.83
N ALA A 123 -1.54 2.90 15.77
CA ALA A 123 -1.56 2.63 17.20
C ALA A 123 -2.67 3.46 17.83
N ASP A 124 -3.48 2.86 18.70
CA ASP A 124 -4.58 3.55 19.39
C ASP A 124 -5.47 4.40 18.45
N SER A 125 -5.82 3.87 17.28
CA SER A 125 -6.54 4.56 16.21
C SER A 125 -5.79 5.72 15.55
N THR A 126 -4.55 5.98 15.93
CA THR A 126 -3.71 7.03 15.35
C THR A 126 -2.86 6.47 14.23
N LEU A 127 -2.99 7.02 13.03
CA LEU A 127 -2.24 6.63 11.84
C LEU A 127 -1.09 7.62 11.57
N ILE A 128 0.08 7.07 11.28
CA ILE A 128 1.23 7.80 10.74
C ILE A 128 1.67 7.10 9.46
N ASN A 129 1.87 7.86 8.39
CA ASN A 129 2.43 7.35 7.13
C ASN A 129 3.78 8.00 6.83
N CYS A 130 4.66 7.20 6.19
CA CYS A 130 5.92 7.66 5.65
C CYS A 130 6.19 6.92 4.34
N HIS A 131 6.58 7.64 3.27
CA HIS A 131 6.78 7.03 1.96
C HIS A 131 7.92 7.64 1.15
N ALA A 132 8.36 6.89 0.14
CA ALA A 132 9.24 7.32 -0.94
C ALA A 132 8.87 6.53 -2.21
N GLY A 133 8.70 7.24 -3.33
CA GLY A 133 8.23 6.68 -4.60
C GLY A 133 6.78 7.03 -4.87
N ASP A 134 6.12 6.24 -5.70
CA ASP A 134 4.73 6.42 -6.13
C ASP A 134 3.76 5.36 -5.59
N SER A 135 4.25 4.36 -4.84
CA SER A 135 3.40 3.56 -3.98
C SER A 135 2.63 4.46 -3.01
N THR A 136 1.31 4.37 -3.04
CA THR A 136 0.42 5.37 -2.43
C THR A 136 -0.39 4.79 -1.27
N THR A 137 -0.57 5.59 -0.22
CA THR A 137 -1.53 5.35 0.86
C THR A 137 -2.75 6.26 0.72
N LEU A 138 -3.94 5.68 0.82
CA LEU A 138 -5.23 6.36 0.83
C LEU A 138 -5.98 6.02 2.11
N VAL A 139 -6.57 7.04 2.75
CA VAL A 139 -7.53 6.85 3.84
C VAL A 139 -8.86 7.48 3.43
N VAL A 140 -9.92 6.69 3.46
CA VAL A 140 -11.25 7.12 3.05
C VAL A 140 -12.29 6.76 4.10
N GLY A 141 -13.14 7.74 4.43
CA GLY A 141 -14.31 7.54 5.30
C GLY A 141 -15.47 6.90 4.54
N GLN A 142 -16.38 6.27 5.28
CA GLN A 142 -17.55 5.55 4.73
C GLN A 142 -18.41 6.38 3.76
N ARG A 143 -18.43 7.71 3.91
CA ARG A 143 -19.16 8.62 3.01
C ARG A 143 -18.36 9.04 1.76
N GLY A 144 -17.20 8.40 1.49
CA GLY A 144 -16.32 8.73 0.38
C GLY A 144 -15.42 9.94 0.61
N ARG A 145 -15.38 10.50 1.85
CA ARG A 145 -14.45 11.59 2.16
C ARG A 145 -13.03 11.05 2.22
N ILE A 146 -12.18 11.53 1.35
CA ILE A 146 -10.74 11.29 1.41
C ILE A 146 -10.17 12.09 2.57
N LYS A 147 -9.51 11.41 3.51
CA LYS A 147 -8.85 12.01 4.69
C LYS A 147 -7.35 12.15 4.46
N LEU A 148 -6.76 11.22 3.71
CA LEU A 148 -5.36 11.19 3.31
C LEU A 148 -5.25 10.57 1.93
N LYS A 149 -4.43 11.14 1.06
CA LYS A 149 -3.82 10.49 -0.10
C LYS A 149 -2.39 11.00 -0.19
N THR A 150 -1.41 10.10 -0.16
CA THR A 150 -0.01 10.48 -0.34
C THR A 150 0.24 10.92 -1.79
N GLN A 151 1.19 11.82 -1.98
CA GLN A 151 1.56 12.31 -3.30
C GLN A 151 2.69 11.46 -3.88
N ALA A 152 2.54 11.01 -5.12
CA ALA A 152 3.60 10.26 -5.81
C ALA A 152 4.86 11.14 -6.01
N HIS A 153 6.03 10.60 -5.68
CA HIS A 153 7.32 11.24 -5.91
C HIS A 153 7.78 11.04 -7.36
N SER A 154 7.03 11.61 -8.27
CA SER A 154 7.24 11.52 -9.71
C SER A 154 7.09 12.91 -10.38
N PRO A 155 7.62 13.11 -11.60
CA PRO A 155 7.38 14.35 -12.34
C PRO A 155 5.88 14.61 -12.55
N VAL A 156 5.09 13.56 -12.71
CA VAL A 156 3.63 13.66 -12.89
C VAL A 156 2.93 13.97 -11.57
N GLY A 157 3.32 13.31 -10.47
CA GLY A 157 2.80 13.59 -9.14
C GLY A 157 2.99 15.07 -8.74
N ILE A 158 4.14 15.67 -9.05
CA ILE A 158 4.36 17.10 -8.84
C ILE A 158 3.38 17.96 -9.67
N LYS A 159 3.08 17.56 -10.92
CA LYS A 159 2.11 18.27 -11.76
C LYS A 159 0.69 18.12 -11.21
N GLU A 160 0.29 16.94 -10.72
CA GLU A 160 -1.00 16.71 -10.07
C GLU A 160 -1.18 17.61 -8.84
N ALA A 161 -0.15 17.72 -7.99
CA ALA A 161 -0.18 18.64 -6.84
C ALA A 161 -0.31 20.13 -7.27
N ASN A 162 0.12 20.46 -8.47
CA ASN A 162 -0.01 21.80 -9.05
C ASN A 162 -1.25 21.95 -9.96
N GLY A 163 -2.20 21.01 -9.91
CA GLY A 163 -3.51 21.14 -10.55
C GLY A 163 -3.65 20.43 -11.90
N LEU A 164 -2.73 19.54 -12.29
CA LEU A 164 -2.95 18.67 -13.44
C LEU A 164 -4.14 17.75 -13.14
N ASP A 165 -5.06 17.65 -14.09
CA ASP A 165 -6.22 16.74 -13.97
C ASP A 165 -5.79 15.27 -13.86
N GLU A 166 -6.49 14.48 -13.05
CA GLU A 166 -6.18 13.06 -12.83
C GLU A 166 -6.14 12.27 -14.13
N LYS A 167 -7.06 12.52 -15.05
CA LYS A 167 -7.10 11.82 -16.33
C LYS A 167 -5.87 12.16 -17.17
N GLU A 168 -5.46 13.42 -17.21
CA GLU A 168 -4.24 13.83 -17.91
C GLU A 168 -3.00 13.21 -17.27
N ALA A 169 -2.96 13.11 -15.95
CA ALA A 169 -1.88 12.48 -15.19
C ALA A 169 -1.77 10.98 -15.51
N LEU A 170 -2.87 10.24 -15.48
CA LEU A 170 -2.92 8.79 -15.75
C LEU A 170 -2.49 8.42 -17.18
N PHE A 171 -2.72 9.31 -18.16
CA PHE A 171 -2.27 9.11 -19.55
C PHE A 171 -0.95 9.81 -19.87
N HIS A 172 -0.25 10.37 -18.87
CA HIS A 172 0.96 11.14 -19.13
C HIS A 172 2.15 10.24 -19.51
N PRO A 173 2.93 10.55 -20.56
CA PRO A 173 4.04 9.71 -21.03
C PRO A 173 5.14 9.48 -19.99
N GLN A 174 5.29 10.36 -19.01
CA GLN A 174 6.29 10.28 -17.95
C GLN A 174 5.74 9.68 -16.63
N ARG A 175 4.57 9.01 -16.67
CA ARG A 175 3.93 8.45 -15.47
C ARG A 175 4.82 7.44 -14.75
N HIS A 176 5.65 6.69 -15.50
CA HIS A 176 6.56 5.67 -15.00
C HIS A 176 7.86 6.22 -14.38
N LEU A 177 8.10 7.53 -14.40
CA LEU A 177 9.34 8.11 -13.89
C LEU A 177 9.22 8.43 -12.40
N LEU A 178 10.28 8.11 -11.65
CA LEU A 178 10.40 8.44 -10.24
C LEU A 178 11.47 9.51 -10.00
N ASN A 179 11.22 10.39 -9.03
CA ASN A 179 12.16 11.42 -8.57
C ASN A 179 12.81 11.04 -7.23
N ASN A 180 12.27 10.03 -6.54
CA ASN A 180 12.71 9.64 -5.20
C ASN A 180 12.32 8.17 -4.95
N MET A 181 13.26 7.38 -4.44
CA MET A 181 13.08 5.94 -4.21
C MET A 181 14.08 5.43 -3.17
N MET A 182 13.81 4.29 -2.58
CA MET A 182 14.78 3.53 -1.78
C MET A 182 15.91 3.03 -2.68
N GLY A 183 17.14 3.00 -2.19
CA GLY A 183 18.34 2.68 -2.98
C GLY A 183 19.03 3.93 -3.56
N ASP A 184 18.47 5.12 -3.33
CA ASP A 184 19.12 6.40 -3.66
C ASP A 184 19.80 6.96 -2.41
N PRO A 185 21.12 7.34 -2.49
CA PRO A 185 21.80 8.03 -1.40
C PRO A 185 21.15 9.37 -1.03
N ALA A 186 20.47 10.02 -1.96
CA ALA A 186 19.75 11.28 -1.77
C ALA A 186 18.30 11.09 -1.33
N LEU A 187 17.90 9.85 -0.93
CA LEU A 187 16.55 9.56 -0.43
C LEU A 187 16.06 10.62 0.54
N TRP A 188 14.87 11.12 0.29
CA TRP A 188 14.09 11.90 1.24
C TRP A 188 12.76 11.19 1.54
N LEU A 189 12.33 11.27 2.79
CA LEU A 189 11.10 10.62 3.24
C LEU A 189 10.04 11.68 3.53
N GLU A 190 8.91 11.58 2.84
CA GLU A 190 7.73 12.36 3.17
C GLU A 190 6.96 11.66 4.29
N LYS A 191 6.79 12.39 5.38
CA LYS A 191 5.97 11.96 6.52
C LYS A 191 4.69 12.77 6.52
N GLN A 192 3.57 12.10 6.52
CA GLN A 192 2.26 12.74 6.65
C GLN A 192 2.00 13.14 8.11
N ASP A 193 1.14 14.13 8.30
CA ASP A 193 0.64 14.48 9.61
C ASP A 193 -0.13 13.30 10.21
N THR A 194 -0.13 13.26 11.54
CA THR A 194 -0.87 12.25 12.29
C THR A 194 -2.37 12.35 12.01
N LEU A 195 -3.00 11.21 11.69
CA LEU A 195 -4.42 11.12 11.35
C LEU A 195 -5.16 10.21 12.31
N GLU A 196 -6.24 10.69 12.92
CA GLU A 196 -7.16 9.87 13.71
C GLU A 196 -8.10 9.07 12.80
N LEU A 197 -8.06 7.75 12.93
CA LEU A 197 -8.96 6.84 12.23
C LEU A 197 -10.27 6.68 12.98
N ALA A 198 -11.37 6.84 12.28
CA ALA A 198 -12.67 6.40 12.77
C ALA A 198 -12.84 4.88 12.51
N SER A 199 -13.67 4.22 13.30
CA SER A 199 -13.94 2.77 13.22
C SER A 199 -14.43 2.26 11.86
N ARG A 200 -14.88 3.17 10.99
CA ARG A 200 -15.38 2.85 9.64
C ARG A 200 -14.53 3.44 8.51
N ASP A 201 -13.35 3.94 8.85
CA ASP A 201 -12.39 4.36 7.83
C ASP A 201 -11.73 3.14 7.19
N THR A 202 -11.46 3.24 5.92
CA THR A 202 -10.69 2.24 5.20
C THR A 202 -9.34 2.83 4.82
N VAL A 203 -8.27 2.12 5.16
CA VAL A 203 -6.90 2.42 4.75
C VAL A 203 -6.54 1.50 3.60
N LEU A 204 -6.00 2.06 2.52
CA LEU A 204 -5.50 1.33 1.36
C LEU A 204 -4.06 1.75 1.11
N LEU A 205 -3.15 0.78 1.07
CA LEU A 205 -1.81 0.94 0.50
C LEU A 205 -1.76 0.17 -0.81
N GLY A 206 -1.13 0.71 -1.84
CA GLY A 206 -0.97 0.00 -3.11
C GLY A 206 0.23 0.49 -3.91
N THR A 207 0.74 -0.39 -4.78
CA THR A 207 1.76 -0.08 -5.79
C THR A 207 1.13 0.58 -7.01
N ASP A 208 1.93 1.08 -7.93
CA ASP A 208 1.45 1.83 -9.10
C ASP A 208 0.55 0.98 -10.03
N GLY A 209 0.72 -0.35 -10.06
CA GLY A 209 -0.17 -1.24 -10.78
C GLY A 209 -1.64 -1.15 -10.35
N LEU A 210 -1.93 -0.68 -9.12
CA LEU A 210 -3.28 -0.32 -8.72
C LEU A 210 -3.65 1.09 -9.20
N TRP A 211 -2.81 2.07 -8.88
CA TRP A 211 -3.11 3.50 -9.07
C TRP A 211 -3.10 3.94 -10.53
N ASP A 212 -2.35 3.27 -11.38
CA ASP A 212 -2.25 3.57 -12.82
C ASP A 212 -3.37 2.92 -13.66
N ASN A 213 -4.23 2.10 -13.04
CA ASN A 213 -5.27 1.36 -13.73
C ASN A 213 -6.71 1.76 -13.37
N LEU A 214 -6.91 2.51 -12.29
CA LEU A 214 -8.24 2.92 -11.83
C LEU A 214 -8.24 4.40 -11.47
N PHE A 215 -9.34 5.08 -11.76
CA PHE A 215 -9.55 6.44 -11.25
C PHE A 215 -9.74 6.39 -9.73
N LEU A 216 -9.29 7.42 -9.03
CA LEU A 216 -9.45 7.54 -7.58
C LEU A 216 -10.92 7.41 -7.14
N SER A 217 -11.86 7.95 -7.92
CA SER A 217 -13.28 7.82 -7.64
C SER A 217 -13.78 6.37 -7.72
N GLU A 218 -13.27 5.56 -8.65
CA GLU A 218 -13.59 4.13 -8.75
C GLU A 218 -13.05 3.37 -7.52
N ILE A 219 -11.79 3.63 -7.15
CA ILE A 219 -11.18 3.02 -5.96
C ILE A 219 -11.99 3.36 -4.71
N VAL A 220 -12.30 4.64 -4.50
CA VAL A 220 -13.09 5.09 -3.34
C VAL A 220 -14.44 4.36 -3.27
N GLU A 221 -15.18 4.26 -4.38
CA GLU A 221 -16.48 3.57 -4.39
C GLU A 221 -16.36 2.07 -4.11
N LEU A 222 -15.28 1.42 -4.51
CA LEU A 222 -15.05 0.00 -4.27
C LEU A 222 -14.73 -0.32 -2.81
N ILE A 223 -14.04 0.60 -2.09
CA ILE A 223 -13.48 0.27 -0.76
C ILE A 223 -14.18 0.95 0.41
N ARG A 224 -14.97 2.02 0.20
CA ARG A 224 -15.51 2.86 1.28
C ARG A 224 -16.57 2.20 2.14
N VAL A 225 -17.29 1.20 1.62
CA VAL A 225 -18.41 0.52 2.30
C VAL A 225 -18.42 -0.97 2.00
N GLY A 226 -19.15 -1.73 2.80
CA GLY A 226 -19.32 -3.16 2.64
C GLY A 226 -18.32 -3.96 3.48
N GLU A 227 -18.35 -5.25 3.30
CA GLU A 227 -17.43 -6.19 3.94
C GLU A 227 -16.04 -6.05 3.31
N LEU A 228 -14.97 -6.06 4.14
CA LEU A 228 -13.62 -5.70 3.70
C LEU A 228 -13.06 -6.66 2.65
N PHE A 229 -13.26 -7.97 2.85
CA PHE A 229 -12.81 -8.99 1.90
C PHE A 229 -13.52 -8.87 0.55
N ALA A 230 -14.83 -8.67 0.55
CA ALA A 230 -15.60 -8.49 -0.67
C ALA A 230 -15.21 -7.20 -1.43
N SER A 231 -14.85 -6.14 -0.70
CA SER A 231 -14.30 -4.91 -1.27
C SER A 231 -12.94 -5.15 -1.94
N ALA A 232 -12.05 -5.86 -1.27
CA ALA A 232 -10.74 -6.25 -1.80
C ALA A 232 -10.85 -7.14 -3.04
N GLN A 233 -11.78 -8.11 -3.01
CA GLN A 233 -12.04 -9.00 -4.14
C GLN A 233 -12.50 -8.21 -5.37
N LYS A 234 -13.46 -7.30 -5.21
CA LYS A 234 -13.93 -6.45 -6.31
C LYS A 234 -12.83 -5.53 -6.83
N LEU A 235 -11.99 -4.99 -5.94
CA LEU A 235 -10.86 -4.14 -6.32
C LEU A 235 -9.87 -4.93 -7.17
N ALA A 236 -9.46 -6.14 -6.72
CA ALA A 236 -8.57 -7.03 -7.45
C ALA A 236 -9.14 -7.43 -8.82
N GLU A 237 -10.40 -7.86 -8.86
CA GLU A 237 -11.08 -8.24 -10.11
C GLU A 237 -11.13 -7.05 -11.08
N THR A 238 -11.45 -5.84 -10.59
CA THR A 238 -11.59 -4.65 -11.43
C THR A 238 -10.24 -4.22 -12.02
N VAL A 239 -9.17 -4.20 -11.22
CA VAL A 239 -7.84 -3.80 -11.70
C VAL A 239 -7.28 -4.82 -12.69
N ILE A 240 -7.40 -6.12 -12.41
CA ILE A 240 -6.96 -7.20 -13.32
C ILE A 240 -7.75 -7.16 -14.63
N GLN A 241 -9.07 -6.97 -14.55
CA GLN A 241 -9.89 -6.83 -15.75
C GLN A 241 -9.47 -5.61 -16.58
N ARG A 242 -9.15 -4.48 -15.94
CA ARG A 242 -8.73 -3.26 -16.60
C ARG A 242 -7.41 -3.45 -17.36
N MET A 243 -6.44 -4.14 -16.76
CA MET A 243 -5.17 -4.48 -17.40
C MET A 243 -5.34 -5.43 -18.59
N ASN A 244 -6.16 -6.47 -18.43
CA ASN A 244 -6.33 -7.51 -19.43
C ASN A 244 -7.25 -7.12 -20.60
N HIS A 245 -8.14 -6.16 -20.38
CA HIS A 245 -9.14 -5.71 -21.35
C HIS A 245 -9.21 -4.19 -21.42
N PRO A 246 -8.20 -3.54 -22.04
CA PRO A 246 -8.15 -2.08 -22.16
C PRO A 246 -9.39 -1.52 -22.84
N VAL A 247 -9.97 -0.47 -22.24
CA VAL A 247 -11.13 0.24 -22.80
C VAL A 247 -10.73 1.70 -23.09
N THR A 248 -11.06 2.17 -24.28
CA THR A 248 -10.72 3.54 -24.69
C THR A 248 -11.26 4.57 -23.68
N GLY A 249 -10.38 5.42 -23.19
CA GLY A 249 -10.72 6.50 -22.25
C GLY A 249 -10.70 6.07 -20.77
N LEU A 250 -10.43 4.81 -20.48
CA LEU A 250 -10.13 4.31 -19.13
C LEU A 250 -8.64 4.01 -19.00
N PRO A 251 -8.02 4.29 -17.83
CA PRO A 251 -6.61 4.00 -17.61
C PRO A 251 -6.36 2.49 -17.67
N SER A 252 -5.28 2.08 -18.31
CA SER A 252 -4.85 0.67 -18.39
C SER A 252 -3.35 0.63 -18.64
N LYS A 253 -2.59 0.20 -17.64
CA LYS A 253 -1.15 -0.01 -17.67
C LYS A 253 -0.87 -1.40 -17.10
N PRO A 254 -0.47 -2.38 -17.94
CA PRO A 254 -0.09 -3.70 -17.46
C PRO A 254 1.13 -3.60 -16.53
N ASP A 255 0.97 -4.05 -15.28
CA ASP A 255 2.01 -4.00 -14.26
C ASP A 255 1.76 -5.06 -13.17
N ASP A 256 2.73 -5.26 -12.27
CA ASP A 256 2.50 -5.96 -11.02
C ASP A 256 1.52 -5.15 -10.16
N VAL A 257 0.61 -5.81 -9.47
CA VAL A 257 -0.38 -5.14 -8.63
C VAL A 257 -0.36 -5.72 -7.23
N THR A 258 -0.06 -4.86 -6.27
CA THR A 258 -0.01 -5.23 -4.86
C THR A 258 -0.76 -4.20 -4.05
N PHE A 259 -1.62 -4.67 -3.12
CA PHE A 259 -2.31 -3.77 -2.19
C PHE A 259 -2.63 -4.42 -0.85
N ILE A 260 -2.82 -3.57 0.15
CA ILE A 260 -3.32 -3.88 1.48
C ILE A 260 -4.54 -3.00 1.74
N LEU A 261 -5.69 -3.61 2.04
CA LEU A 261 -6.84 -2.92 2.64
C LEU A 261 -6.86 -3.21 4.14
N TYR A 262 -7.07 -2.17 4.95
CA TYR A 262 -7.23 -2.31 6.40
C TYR A 262 -8.44 -1.53 6.88
N ARG A 263 -9.11 -2.08 7.90
CA ARG A 263 -10.19 -1.41 8.62
C ARG A 263 -10.09 -1.73 10.10
N PRO A 264 -10.16 -0.72 10.99
CA PRO A 264 -10.17 -0.94 12.44
C PRO A 264 -11.35 -1.81 12.87
N SER A 265 -11.17 -2.58 13.95
CA SER A 265 -12.29 -3.23 14.65
C SER A 265 -13.24 -2.17 15.22
N VAL A 266 -14.52 -2.45 15.18
CA VAL A 266 -15.49 -1.63 15.90
C VAL A 266 -15.39 -2.00 17.38
N ASN A 267 -14.76 -1.16 18.22
CA ASN A 267 -14.80 -1.35 19.65
C ASN A 267 -16.25 -1.16 20.12
N ASN A 268 -16.91 -2.21 20.56
CA ASN A 268 -18.24 -2.20 21.16
C ASN A 268 -18.23 -1.69 22.61
N GLU A 269 -17.25 -0.84 22.99
CA GLU A 269 -17.18 -0.25 24.34
C GLU A 269 -17.81 1.14 24.43
N ALA A 270 -19.03 1.33 23.96
CA ALA A 270 -19.75 2.59 24.22
C ALA A 270 -21.28 2.43 24.22
N ASP A 271 -21.83 1.38 24.82
CA ASP A 271 -23.28 1.34 25.07
C ASP A 271 -23.65 0.62 26.39
N THR A 272 -22.87 0.87 27.45
CA THR A 272 -23.31 0.67 28.81
C THR A 272 -23.53 2.03 29.45
N THR A 273 -24.42 2.81 28.89
CA THR A 273 -25.08 3.86 29.68
C THR A 273 -26.11 3.16 30.59
N THR A 274 -25.71 2.99 31.82
CA THR A 274 -26.53 2.79 33.02
C THR A 274 -27.92 3.35 32.87
N GLU A 275 -28.92 2.43 32.81
CA GLU A 275 -30.25 2.71 33.33
C GLU A 275 -30.13 2.62 34.87
N ASP A 276 -30.25 3.74 35.55
CA ASP A 276 -30.72 3.90 36.93
C ASP A 276 -31.78 4.99 36.94
#